data_ce73d5e811a85588d77a55bd1571690d
#
_entry.id   ce73d5e811a85588d77a55bd1571690d
#
_cell.length_a   1.000
_cell.length_b   1.000
_cell.length_c   1.000
_cell.angle_alpha   90.00
_cell.angle_beta   90.00
_cell.angle_gamma   90.00
#
_symmetry.space_group_name_H-M   'P 1'
#
loop_
_entity.id
_entity.type
_entity.pdbx_description
1 polymer ?
#
loop_
_entity_poly.entity_id
_entity_poly.type
_entity_poly.pdbx_seq_one_letter_code
_entity_poly.pdbx_strand_id
1 'polypeptide(L)'
;MKYSKIACSLLTLSLLFVGGCSDKKDEASVYYLNFKPEAAKVWEDIAETYTKETGVEVKVLTAANGNYEQTLKAEIAKRDAPTLFQINGPIGYDMWKYYCEDLSDTNLYSWLIDKDMAVKDSQGVYGIPYVVEGYGIIYNNAIMEKYFSLPSKGTSYSGMEEINNFDKLKAVVEDMTRNKDKLGIDGVFASTSFSSGEDWRWQTHLANVPIYYEFEKKGVADSETIDFTYADNFKNIFDLYVNNSCTPKTKLASKNVNDSMQEFAQGNVAMVQNGNWAWNQISGIDGNVVKKEDVHFLPIYTGVDGEEKQGICIGTENYICVNSMASEEDKKASIDFIEWVYSSEVGKDYVTNSLGFISPFSTFDGAGNTSDPLVAEINSYMNNEELTSMSWMFTAFPSQKFKDDFGTALLNYCNADITWDMVVSEVKNKWASEKSGE
;
A
#
# COMPACT_ATOMS: atom_id res chain seq x y z
N MET A 1 73.32 -26.65 49.34
CA MET A 1 73.38 -26.76 50.81
C MET A 1 72.31 -25.91 51.43
N LYS A 2 71.56 -26.53 52.31
CA LYS A 2 70.63 -26.05 53.35
C LYS A 2 69.27 -25.51 52.94
N TYR A 3 68.33 -26.31 53.38
CA TYR A 3 66.91 -26.10 53.49
C TYR A 3 66.53 -25.07 54.55
N SER A 4 65.41 -24.36 54.32
CA SER A 4 64.55 -23.93 55.41
C SER A 4 63.11 -23.95 54.96
N LYS A 5 62.32 -24.74 55.67
CA LYS A 5 60.86 -24.84 55.55
C LYS A 5 60.22 -23.71 56.38
N ILE A 6 59.31 -23.01 55.82
CA ILE A 6 58.30 -22.24 56.59
C ILE A 6 56.94 -22.65 56.08
N ALA A 7 56.21 -23.26 57.00
CA ALA A 7 54.79 -23.62 56.85
C ALA A 7 53.94 -22.32 57.06
N CYS A 8 53.04 -22.02 56.13
CA CYS A 8 52.05 -20.98 56.34
C CYS A 8 50.67 -21.61 56.15
N SER A 9 49.90 -21.53 57.24
CA SER A 9 48.54 -22.07 57.34
C SER A 9 47.60 -21.39 56.39
N LEU A 10 46.87 -22.14 55.57
CA LEU A 10 45.73 -21.66 54.79
C LEU A 10 44.52 -21.58 55.69
N LEU A 11 44.05 -20.37 55.95
CA LEU A 11 42.70 -20.07 56.44
C LEU A 11 41.79 -19.97 55.21
N THR A 12 41.00 -21.02 54.95
CA THR A 12 39.95 -21.00 53.94
C THR A 12 38.73 -20.24 54.46
N LEU A 13 38.56 -19.00 53.98
CA LEU A 13 37.33 -18.22 54.17
C LEU A 13 36.35 -18.55 53.04
N SER A 14 35.39 -19.42 53.36
CA SER A 14 34.32 -19.76 52.43
C SER A 14 33.32 -18.60 52.34
N LEU A 15 33.46 -17.74 51.33
CA LEU A 15 32.44 -16.78 50.95
C LEU A 15 31.35 -17.54 50.18
N LEU A 16 30.22 -17.78 50.85
CA LEU A 16 28.97 -18.13 50.22
C LEU A 16 28.49 -16.96 49.36
N PHE A 17 28.81 -17.00 48.07
CA PHE A 17 28.07 -16.22 47.11
C PHE A 17 26.67 -16.83 47.00
N VAL A 18 25.72 -16.24 47.69
CA VAL A 18 24.30 -16.38 47.35
C VAL A 18 24.12 -15.56 46.05
N GLY A 19 24.31 -16.24 44.95
CA GLY A 19 23.88 -15.74 43.66
C GLY A 19 22.35 -15.68 43.67
N GLY A 20 21.78 -14.56 44.01
CA GLY A 20 20.41 -14.26 43.68
C GLY A 20 20.31 -14.21 42.16
N CYS A 21 19.77 -15.27 41.54
CA CYS A 21 19.08 -15.12 40.26
C CYS A 21 17.92 -14.16 40.54
N SER A 22 18.13 -12.88 40.35
CA SER A 22 17.01 -12.03 40.00
C SER A 22 16.62 -12.49 38.62
N ASP A 23 15.50 -13.19 38.52
CA ASP A 23 14.74 -13.21 37.27
C ASP A 23 14.52 -11.73 36.90
N LYS A 24 15.37 -11.19 36.03
CA LYS A 24 14.98 -10.00 35.30
C LYS A 24 13.73 -10.45 34.55
N LYS A 25 12.55 -10.03 35.02
CA LYS A 25 11.41 -9.96 34.12
C LYS A 25 11.92 -9.27 32.89
N ASP A 26 11.89 -9.92 31.76
CA ASP A 26 12.15 -9.26 30.51
C ASP A 26 11.13 -8.11 30.45
N GLU A 27 11.62 -6.87 30.37
CA GLU A 27 10.75 -5.71 30.27
C GLU A 27 9.99 -5.86 28.97
N ALA A 28 8.66 -5.62 29.01
CA ALA A 28 7.81 -5.70 27.83
C ALA A 28 8.35 -4.80 26.69
N SER A 29 8.34 -5.30 25.48
CA SER A 29 8.86 -4.61 24.31
C SER A 29 7.97 -4.83 23.10
N VAL A 30 8.10 -3.94 22.12
CA VAL A 30 7.40 -4.04 20.83
C VAL A 30 8.43 -4.22 19.72
N TYR A 31 8.23 -5.23 18.88
CA TYR A 31 8.95 -5.38 17.63
C TYR A 31 7.95 -5.29 16.48
N TYR A 32 7.91 -4.15 15.82
CA TYR A 32 7.03 -3.87 14.69
C TYR A 32 7.74 -4.14 13.36
N LEU A 33 7.19 -5.07 12.56
CA LEU A 33 7.58 -5.29 11.17
C LEU A 33 6.67 -4.46 10.27
N ASN A 34 7.21 -3.33 9.76
CA ASN A 34 6.47 -2.38 8.93
C ASN A 34 6.48 -2.80 7.45
N PHE A 35 5.28 -2.78 6.84
CA PHE A 35 5.06 -3.09 5.43
C PHE A 35 5.42 -1.94 4.48
N LYS A 36 5.30 -0.67 4.93
CA LYS A 36 5.38 0.54 4.08
C LYS A 36 6.77 1.18 4.10
N PRO A 37 7.62 0.94 3.07
CA PRO A 37 8.98 1.52 3.02
C PRO A 37 8.99 3.05 3.00
N GLU A 38 8.01 3.68 2.36
CA GLU A 38 7.85 5.13 2.29
C GLU A 38 7.59 5.78 3.65
N ALA A 39 7.07 5.00 4.61
CA ALA A 39 6.79 5.45 5.97
C ALA A 39 7.88 5.05 7.00
N ALA A 40 8.99 4.42 6.56
CA ALA A 40 10.00 3.84 7.44
C ALA A 40 10.50 4.83 8.49
N LYS A 41 10.95 6.01 8.05
CA LYS A 41 11.51 7.03 8.95
C LYS A 41 10.47 7.54 9.95
N VAL A 42 9.23 7.71 9.53
CA VAL A 42 8.16 8.22 10.40
C VAL A 42 7.84 7.18 11.48
N TRP A 43 7.80 5.89 11.15
CA TRP A 43 7.59 4.84 12.14
C TRP A 43 8.75 4.72 13.15
N GLU A 44 10.00 4.97 12.72
CA GLU A 44 11.14 5.08 13.64
C GLU A 44 10.96 6.26 14.62
N ASP A 45 10.52 7.43 14.12
CA ASP A 45 10.29 8.62 14.96
C ASP A 45 9.12 8.41 15.95
N ILE A 46 8.05 7.73 15.52
CA ILE A 46 6.94 7.33 16.39
C ILE A 46 7.44 6.40 17.50
N ALA A 47 8.23 5.39 17.14
CA ALA A 47 8.79 4.41 18.08
C ALA A 47 9.70 5.12 19.14
N GLU A 48 10.56 6.01 18.70
CA GLU A 48 11.42 6.80 19.59
C GLU A 48 10.58 7.67 20.54
N THR A 49 9.56 8.34 20.03
CA THR A 49 8.67 9.20 20.82
C THR A 49 7.90 8.40 21.86
N TYR A 50 7.30 7.27 21.47
CA TYR A 50 6.58 6.39 22.39
C TYR A 50 7.51 5.84 23.47
N THR A 51 8.69 5.32 23.08
CA THR A 51 9.68 4.81 24.04
C THR A 51 10.10 5.89 25.06
N LYS A 52 10.30 7.12 24.60
CA LYS A 52 10.65 8.24 25.48
C LYS A 52 9.54 8.60 26.47
N GLU A 53 8.28 8.50 26.05
CA GLU A 53 7.12 8.83 26.89
C GLU A 53 6.76 7.71 27.89
N THR A 54 6.88 6.46 27.48
CA THR A 54 6.35 5.32 28.23
C THR A 54 7.45 4.48 28.92
N GLY A 55 8.66 4.53 28.39
CA GLY A 55 9.77 3.65 28.80
C GLY A 55 9.72 2.28 28.13
N VAL A 56 8.68 1.94 27.34
CA VAL A 56 8.57 0.67 26.58
C VAL A 56 9.40 0.78 25.30
N GLU A 57 10.36 -0.14 25.12
CA GLU A 57 11.19 -0.15 23.92
C GLU A 57 10.35 -0.58 22.71
N VAL A 58 10.43 0.19 21.62
CA VAL A 58 9.81 -0.14 20.33
C VAL A 58 10.88 -0.23 19.26
N LYS A 59 11.06 -1.42 18.70
CA LYS A 59 11.92 -1.67 17.55
C LYS A 59 11.07 -1.70 16.28
N VAL A 60 11.46 -0.95 15.26
CA VAL A 60 10.84 -1.00 13.93
C VAL A 60 11.82 -1.62 12.93
N LEU A 61 11.35 -2.61 12.18
CA LEU A 61 12.03 -3.11 10.98
C LEU A 61 11.10 -2.88 9.79
N THR A 62 11.57 -2.14 8.80
CA THR A 62 10.81 -1.94 7.57
C THR A 62 11.31 -2.89 6.49
N ALA A 63 10.41 -3.65 5.87
CA ALA A 63 10.74 -4.51 4.75
C ALA A 63 11.02 -3.68 3.49
N ALA A 64 11.91 -4.17 2.63
CA ALA A 64 12.14 -3.55 1.33
C ALA A 64 10.92 -3.76 0.40
N ASN A 65 10.76 -2.87 -0.59
CA ASN A 65 9.72 -2.96 -1.61
C ASN A 65 9.63 -4.38 -2.19
N GLY A 66 8.41 -4.92 -2.30
CA GLY A 66 8.14 -6.23 -2.88
C GLY A 66 8.65 -7.44 -2.08
N ASN A 67 9.23 -7.24 -0.89
CA ASN A 67 9.86 -8.33 -0.11
C ASN A 67 9.23 -8.56 1.27
N TYR A 68 8.08 -7.97 1.54
CA TYR A 68 7.47 -8.05 2.89
C TYR A 68 7.20 -9.48 3.33
N GLU A 69 6.53 -10.28 2.51
CA GLU A 69 6.17 -11.67 2.84
C GLU A 69 7.41 -12.54 3.11
N GLN A 70 8.47 -12.36 2.33
CA GLN A 70 9.73 -13.08 2.54
C GLN A 70 10.39 -12.64 3.84
N THR A 71 10.34 -11.34 4.14
CA THR A 71 10.88 -10.78 5.38
C THR A 71 10.09 -11.27 6.58
N LEU A 72 8.74 -11.22 6.54
CA LEU A 72 7.88 -11.73 7.61
C LEU A 72 8.16 -13.20 7.87
N LYS A 73 8.24 -14.03 6.83
CA LYS A 73 8.55 -15.46 6.95
C LYS A 73 9.90 -15.71 7.62
N ALA A 74 10.90 -14.88 7.31
CA ALA A 74 12.22 -14.99 7.92
C ALA A 74 12.27 -14.49 9.37
N GLU A 75 11.54 -13.42 9.69
CA GLU A 75 11.52 -12.80 11.00
C GLU A 75 10.63 -13.56 12.00
N ILE A 76 9.44 -14.02 11.59
CA ILE A 76 8.48 -14.70 12.48
C ILE A 76 9.00 -16.02 13.02
N ALA A 77 9.95 -16.64 12.32
CA ALA A 77 10.58 -17.91 12.74
C ALA A 77 11.73 -17.73 13.75
N LYS A 78 12.11 -16.50 14.07
CA LYS A 78 13.20 -16.21 14.99
C LYS A 78 12.72 -16.30 16.44
N ARG A 79 13.66 -16.44 17.38
CA ARG A 79 13.37 -16.34 18.81
C ARG A 79 12.82 -14.95 19.17
N ASP A 80 13.42 -13.91 18.60
CA ASP A 80 13.01 -12.52 18.76
C ASP A 80 12.14 -12.13 17.55
N ALA A 81 10.98 -12.79 17.43
CA ALA A 81 10.04 -12.57 16.33
C ALA A 81 9.30 -11.22 16.49
N PRO A 82 8.80 -10.61 15.40
CA PRO A 82 7.92 -9.47 15.50
C PRO A 82 6.71 -9.76 16.39
N THR A 83 6.43 -8.86 17.33
CA THR A 83 5.24 -8.89 18.19
C THR A 83 4.06 -8.23 17.53
N LEU A 84 4.36 -7.34 16.56
CA LEU A 84 3.42 -6.58 15.77
C LEU A 84 3.83 -6.67 14.30
N PHE A 85 2.92 -7.07 13.42
CA PHE A 85 3.16 -7.22 11.98
C PHE A 85 1.91 -6.92 11.17
N GLN A 86 1.98 -7.01 9.85
CA GLN A 86 0.86 -6.69 8.95
C GLN A 86 0.56 -7.87 8.03
N ILE A 87 -0.70 -7.99 7.65
CA ILE A 87 -1.18 -8.97 6.67
C ILE A 87 -1.98 -8.26 5.56
N ASN A 88 -1.99 -8.87 4.37
CA ASN A 88 -2.79 -8.40 3.25
C ASN A 88 -4.18 -9.06 3.26
N GLY A 89 -5.09 -8.50 4.04
CA GLY A 89 -6.49 -8.92 4.07
C GLY A 89 -6.71 -10.41 4.36
N PRO A 90 -7.81 -10.99 3.85
CA PRO A 90 -8.15 -12.41 4.06
C PRO A 90 -7.08 -13.38 3.54
N ILE A 91 -6.45 -13.08 2.40
CA ILE A 91 -5.35 -13.90 1.84
C ILE A 91 -4.18 -13.99 2.81
N GLY A 92 -3.77 -12.85 3.36
CA GLY A 92 -2.72 -12.78 4.37
C GLY A 92 -3.13 -13.51 5.66
N TYR A 93 -4.40 -13.38 6.07
CA TYR A 93 -4.91 -14.11 7.24
C TYR A 93 -4.81 -15.62 7.04
N ASP A 94 -5.21 -16.16 5.91
CA ASP A 94 -5.12 -17.61 5.65
C ASP A 94 -3.69 -18.14 5.73
N MET A 95 -2.71 -17.35 5.32
CA MET A 95 -1.29 -17.71 5.43
C MET A 95 -0.75 -17.62 6.86
N TRP A 96 -1.18 -16.62 7.64
CA TRP A 96 -0.58 -16.25 8.91
C TRP A 96 -1.47 -16.47 10.14
N LYS A 97 -2.68 -17.02 10.01
CA LYS A 97 -3.70 -17.15 11.05
C LYS A 97 -3.20 -17.76 12.38
N TYR A 98 -2.22 -18.66 12.31
CA TYR A 98 -1.64 -19.27 13.51
C TYR A 98 -0.79 -18.31 14.35
N TYR A 99 -0.43 -17.17 13.77
CA TYR A 99 0.35 -16.11 14.41
C TYR A 99 -0.49 -14.88 14.76
N CYS A 100 -1.78 -14.87 14.41
CA CYS A 100 -2.66 -13.75 14.66
C CYS A 100 -3.40 -13.93 15.99
N GLU A 101 -3.23 -12.98 16.91
CA GLU A 101 -3.96 -12.89 18.16
C GLU A 101 -5.39 -12.39 17.92
N ASP A 102 -6.34 -12.83 18.78
CA ASP A 102 -7.70 -12.28 18.72
C ASP A 102 -7.74 -10.88 19.34
N LEU A 103 -8.15 -9.91 18.55
CA LEU A 103 -8.23 -8.49 18.89
C LEU A 103 -9.65 -8.02 19.17
N SER A 104 -10.63 -8.94 19.32
CA SER A 104 -12.06 -8.63 19.51
C SER A 104 -12.33 -7.71 20.71
N ASP A 105 -11.55 -7.85 21.77
CA ASP A 105 -11.74 -7.12 23.04
C ASP A 105 -10.83 -5.88 23.14
N THR A 106 -10.15 -5.47 22.04
CA THR A 106 -9.27 -4.30 22.04
C THR A 106 -10.05 -2.99 21.76
N ASN A 107 -9.48 -1.88 22.23
CA ASN A 107 -9.98 -0.56 21.86
C ASN A 107 -9.86 -0.33 20.35
N LEU A 108 -8.81 -0.85 19.70
CA LEU A 108 -8.62 -0.75 18.24
C LEU A 108 -9.85 -1.25 17.49
N TYR A 109 -10.34 -2.45 17.83
CA TYR A 109 -11.56 -2.95 17.21
C TYR A 109 -12.78 -2.11 17.62
N SER A 110 -12.87 -1.68 18.87
CA SER A 110 -14.00 -0.87 19.34
C SER A 110 -14.10 0.49 18.63
N TRP A 111 -12.97 1.09 18.28
CA TRP A 111 -12.88 2.39 17.60
C TRP A 111 -13.15 2.34 16.09
N LEU A 112 -13.09 1.18 15.43
CA LEU A 112 -13.38 1.10 14.00
C LEU A 112 -14.75 1.70 13.69
N ILE A 113 -14.82 2.63 12.75
CA ILE A 113 -16.05 3.25 12.25
C ILE A 113 -16.92 2.18 11.58
N ASP A 114 -16.31 1.34 10.77
CA ASP A 114 -16.95 0.20 10.13
C ASP A 114 -16.27 -1.12 10.56
N LYS A 115 -17.02 -1.93 11.33
CA LYS A 115 -16.54 -3.23 11.84
C LYS A 115 -16.35 -4.29 10.74
N ASP A 116 -16.98 -4.10 9.59
CA ASP A 116 -16.87 -5.05 8.48
C ASP A 116 -15.54 -4.88 7.71
N MET A 117 -14.82 -3.79 7.96
CA MET A 117 -13.46 -3.62 7.45
C MET A 117 -12.43 -4.56 8.11
N ALA A 118 -12.69 -5.09 9.33
CA ALA A 118 -11.73 -5.96 10.01
C ALA A 118 -11.66 -7.35 9.36
N VAL A 119 -10.47 -7.94 9.38
CA VAL A 119 -10.30 -9.35 9.05
C VAL A 119 -10.73 -10.20 10.23
N LYS A 120 -11.78 -10.97 10.05
CA LYS A 120 -12.44 -11.76 11.10
C LYS A 120 -12.96 -13.09 10.58
N ASP A 121 -13.12 -14.05 11.49
CA ASP A 121 -13.82 -15.31 11.21
C ASP A 121 -14.90 -15.55 12.30
N SER A 122 -15.42 -16.78 12.38
CA SER A 122 -16.44 -17.14 13.35
C SER A 122 -15.94 -17.17 14.81
N GLN A 123 -14.64 -17.06 15.03
CA GLN A 123 -14.01 -17.19 16.34
C GLN A 123 -13.52 -15.85 16.92
N GLY A 124 -13.12 -14.90 16.05
CA GLY A 124 -12.55 -13.65 16.52
C GLY A 124 -12.19 -12.65 15.40
N VAL A 125 -11.47 -11.61 15.80
CA VAL A 125 -10.95 -10.53 14.96
C VAL A 125 -9.43 -10.59 14.96
N TYR A 126 -8.82 -10.76 13.80
CA TYR A 126 -7.40 -11.10 13.69
C TYR A 126 -6.57 -10.08 12.92
N GLY A 127 -7.23 -9.15 12.23
CA GLY A 127 -6.57 -8.06 11.53
C GLY A 127 -7.37 -6.78 11.63
N ILE A 128 -6.74 -5.71 12.12
CA ILE A 128 -7.36 -4.40 12.24
C ILE A 128 -6.82 -3.50 11.12
N PRO A 129 -7.69 -2.95 10.24
CA PRO A 129 -7.25 -1.94 9.28
C PRO A 129 -6.74 -0.72 10.04
N TYR A 130 -5.64 -0.16 9.59
CA TYR A 130 -5.03 0.99 10.27
C TYR A 130 -4.95 2.23 9.37
N VAL A 131 -5.28 2.07 8.08
CA VAL A 131 -5.28 3.13 7.09
C VAL A 131 -6.36 2.88 6.05
N VAL A 132 -7.07 3.93 5.63
CA VAL A 132 -7.85 3.97 4.41
C VAL A 132 -7.01 4.67 3.35
N GLU A 133 -6.97 4.11 2.17
CA GLU A 133 -6.17 4.62 1.06
C GLU A 133 -7.03 4.72 -0.21
N GLY A 134 -6.59 5.58 -1.11
CA GLY A 134 -7.22 5.71 -2.40
C GLY A 134 -6.18 5.81 -3.51
N TYR A 135 -6.54 5.36 -4.70
CA TYR A 135 -5.70 5.47 -5.87
C TYR A 135 -6.51 5.82 -7.12
N GLY A 136 -5.79 6.40 -8.07
CA GLY A 136 -6.31 6.82 -9.36
C GLY A 136 -5.16 7.15 -10.29
N ILE A 137 -5.40 8.01 -11.25
CA ILE A 137 -4.37 8.63 -12.07
C ILE A 137 -3.98 9.94 -11.40
N ILE A 138 -2.76 10.02 -10.88
CA ILE A 138 -2.21 11.28 -10.38
C ILE A 138 -1.75 12.10 -11.58
N TYR A 139 -2.10 13.38 -11.65
CA TYR A 139 -1.65 14.27 -12.71
C TYR A 139 -1.03 15.56 -12.18
N ASN A 140 -0.10 16.11 -12.98
CA ASN A 140 0.54 17.40 -12.73
C ASN A 140 -0.25 18.51 -13.47
N ASN A 141 -1.02 19.28 -12.71
CA ASN A 141 -1.91 20.30 -13.27
C ASN A 141 -1.15 21.40 -14.01
N ALA A 142 0.06 21.75 -13.62
CA ALA A 142 0.87 22.74 -14.35
C ALA A 142 1.18 22.28 -15.79
N ILE A 143 1.42 20.97 -16.01
CA ILE A 143 1.59 20.41 -17.36
C ILE A 143 0.26 20.36 -18.10
N MET A 144 -0.84 20.01 -17.40
CA MET A 144 -2.18 19.97 -17.99
C MET A 144 -2.63 21.37 -18.45
N GLU A 145 -2.47 22.40 -17.62
CA GLU A 145 -2.78 23.81 -17.99
C GLU A 145 -1.95 24.27 -19.18
N LYS A 146 -0.65 23.90 -19.20
CA LYS A 146 0.20 24.16 -20.36
C LYS A 146 -0.35 23.51 -21.62
N TYR A 147 -0.81 22.25 -21.55
CA TYR A 147 -1.45 21.56 -22.67
C TYR A 147 -2.74 22.26 -23.12
N PHE A 148 -3.66 22.54 -22.21
CA PHE A 148 -4.93 23.17 -22.54
C PHE A 148 -4.76 24.57 -23.15
N SER A 149 -3.65 25.24 -22.83
CA SER A 149 -3.29 26.56 -23.37
C SER A 149 -2.59 26.50 -24.75
N LEU A 150 -2.23 25.31 -25.27
CA LEU A 150 -1.53 25.19 -26.54
C LEU A 150 -2.43 25.59 -27.70
N PRO A 151 -2.01 26.56 -28.56
CA PRO A 151 -2.75 26.91 -29.79
C PRO A 151 -2.88 25.76 -30.77
N SER A 152 -1.99 24.75 -30.64
CA SER A 152 -1.92 23.60 -31.55
C SER A 152 -2.59 22.34 -30.98
N LYS A 153 -3.30 22.42 -29.86
CA LYS A 153 -4.01 21.27 -29.34
C LYS A 153 -5.15 20.86 -30.28
N GLY A 154 -5.33 19.55 -30.43
CA GLY A 154 -6.36 19.00 -31.33
C GLY A 154 -7.70 18.74 -30.63
N THR A 155 -7.76 18.86 -29.29
CA THR A 155 -9.01 18.70 -28.52
C THR A 155 -9.68 20.05 -28.28
N SER A 156 -10.99 20.02 -28.03
CA SER A 156 -11.76 21.23 -27.70
C SER A 156 -11.80 21.53 -26.19
N TYR A 157 -11.33 20.60 -25.33
CA TYR A 157 -11.38 20.73 -23.86
C TYR A 157 -10.49 21.87 -23.38
N SER A 158 -10.89 22.52 -22.30
CA SER A 158 -10.23 23.68 -21.68
C SER A 158 -9.64 23.41 -20.30
N GLY A 159 -10.00 22.28 -19.65
CA GLY A 159 -9.50 21.89 -18.35
C GLY A 159 -9.76 20.42 -18.02
N MET A 160 -9.16 19.95 -16.91
CA MET A 160 -9.32 18.58 -16.46
C MET A 160 -10.72 18.26 -15.94
N GLU A 161 -11.47 19.25 -15.53
CA GLU A 161 -12.87 19.14 -15.06
C GLU A 161 -13.84 18.63 -16.14
N GLU A 162 -13.45 18.75 -17.41
CA GLU A 162 -14.22 18.21 -18.54
C GLU A 162 -13.93 16.72 -18.80
N ILE A 163 -12.84 16.18 -18.24
CA ILE A 163 -12.35 14.81 -18.51
C ILE A 163 -12.95 13.84 -17.49
N ASN A 164 -14.08 13.26 -17.82
CA ASN A 164 -14.88 12.40 -16.95
C ASN A 164 -15.26 11.04 -17.57
N ASN A 165 -14.57 10.63 -18.63
CA ASN A 165 -14.69 9.29 -19.22
C ASN A 165 -13.44 8.93 -20.04
N PHE A 166 -13.34 7.66 -20.43
CA PHE A 166 -12.20 7.12 -21.16
C PHE A 166 -11.96 7.78 -22.52
N ASP A 167 -13.01 8.02 -23.29
CA ASP A 167 -12.87 8.60 -24.63
C ASP A 167 -12.25 10.00 -24.58
N LYS A 168 -12.66 10.80 -23.62
CA LYS A 168 -12.08 12.14 -23.40
C LYS A 168 -10.64 12.05 -22.90
N LEU A 169 -10.38 11.17 -21.94
CA LEU A 169 -9.02 10.92 -21.43
C LEU A 169 -8.10 10.47 -22.58
N LYS A 170 -8.54 9.50 -23.36
CA LYS A 170 -7.79 9.01 -24.54
C LYS A 170 -7.49 10.11 -25.53
N ALA A 171 -8.50 10.93 -25.87
CA ALA A 171 -8.31 12.05 -26.81
C ALA A 171 -7.25 13.04 -26.31
N VAL A 172 -7.28 13.39 -25.02
CA VAL A 172 -6.28 14.27 -24.39
C VAL A 172 -4.90 13.63 -24.39
N VAL A 173 -4.77 12.40 -23.93
CA VAL A 173 -3.49 11.67 -23.84
C VAL A 173 -2.83 11.52 -25.22
N GLU A 174 -3.59 11.09 -26.22
CA GLU A 174 -3.06 10.94 -27.58
C GLU A 174 -2.65 12.27 -28.21
N ASP A 175 -3.38 13.35 -27.90
CA ASP A 175 -3.02 14.69 -28.39
C ASP A 175 -1.80 15.26 -27.66
N MET A 176 -1.69 15.05 -26.35
CA MET A 176 -0.49 15.40 -25.57
C MET A 176 0.74 14.65 -26.10
N THR A 177 0.62 13.38 -26.45
CA THR A 177 1.72 12.58 -27.03
C THR A 177 2.21 13.20 -28.33
N ARG A 178 1.29 13.68 -29.20
CA ARG A 178 1.66 14.42 -30.45
C ARG A 178 2.35 15.76 -30.17
N ASN A 179 2.06 16.38 -29.04
CA ASN A 179 2.58 17.69 -28.65
C ASN A 179 3.65 17.61 -27.53
N LYS A 180 4.17 16.44 -27.20
CA LYS A 180 5.06 16.23 -26.05
C LYS A 180 6.31 17.13 -26.07
N ASP A 181 6.90 17.36 -27.21
CA ASP A 181 8.09 18.24 -27.36
C ASP A 181 7.77 19.69 -26.97
N LYS A 182 6.56 20.20 -27.31
CA LYS A 182 6.10 21.54 -26.92
C LYS A 182 5.77 21.61 -25.42
N LEU A 183 5.33 20.49 -24.83
CA LEU A 183 5.08 20.37 -23.42
C LEU A 183 6.38 20.23 -22.62
N GLY A 184 7.45 19.75 -23.26
CA GLY A 184 8.74 19.48 -22.60
C GLY A 184 8.68 18.22 -21.75
N ILE A 185 7.92 17.20 -22.18
CA ILE A 185 7.77 15.92 -21.50
C ILE A 185 8.30 14.78 -22.39
N ASP A 186 8.75 13.70 -21.76
CA ASP A 186 9.23 12.49 -22.44
C ASP A 186 8.09 11.54 -22.83
N GLY A 187 7.02 11.55 -22.06
CA GLY A 187 5.78 10.82 -22.28
C GLY A 187 4.63 11.41 -21.48
N VAL A 188 3.40 11.00 -21.76
CA VAL A 188 2.25 11.44 -20.96
C VAL A 188 2.22 10.69 -19.64
N PHE A 189 2.45 9.37 -19.66
CA PHE A 189 2.51 8.54 -18.46
C PHE A 189 3.94 8.20 -18.05
N ALA A 190 4.16 8.11 -16.74
CA ALA A 190 5.36 7.52 -16.17
C ALA A 190 5.51 6.05 -16.57
N SER A 191 6.69 5.49 -16.32
CA SER A 191 6.97 4.09 -16.57
C SER A 191 5.94 3.16 -15.94
N THR A 192 5.48 2.20 -16.71
CA THR A 192 4.73 1.07 -16.19
C THR A 192 5.71 0.13 -15.50
N SER A 193 5.63 0.00 -14.19
CA SER A 193 6.57 -0.81 -13.41
C SER A 193 6.24 -2.28 -13.56
N PHE A 194 7.19 -3.08 -14.09
CA PHE A 194 7.08 -4.52 -14.27
C PHE A 194 8.32 -5.28 -13.77
N SER A 195 9.20 -4.65 -13.01
CA SER A 195 10.21 -5.41 -12.28
C SER A 195 9.53 -6.33 -11.24
N SER A 196 10.22 -7.39 -10.86
CA SER A 196 9.65 -8.39 -9.93
C SER A 196 9.14 -7.75 -8.64
N GLY A 197 7.87 -8.01 -8.31
CA GLY A 197 7.20 -7.48 -7.12
C GLY A 197 6.70 -6.04 -7.24
N GLU A 198 6.82 -5.40 -8.41
CA GLU A 198 6.46 -3.99 -8.64
C GLU A 198 5.26 -3.80 -9.58
N ASP A 199 4.71 -4.88 -10.09
CA ASP A 199 3.62 -4.89 -11.08
C ASP A 199 2.21 -4.83 -10.46
N TRP A 200 2.11 -4.72 -9.13
CA TRP A 200 0.86 -4.66 -8.37
C TRP A 200 -0.08 -3.53 -8.81
N ARG A 201 0.44 -2.43 -9.40
CA ARG A 201 -0.40 -1.37 -9.97
C ARG A 201 -1.27 -1.85 -11.10
N TRP A 202 -0.84 -2.87 -11.82
CA TRP A 202 -1.52 -3.40 -13.01
C TRP A 202 -2.35 -4.62 -12.70
N GLN A 203 -1.71 -5.64 -12.14
CA GLN A 203 -2.36 -6.93 -11.86
C GLN A 203 -3.31 -6.89 -10.63
N THR A 204 -3.18 -5.87 -9.76
CA THR A 204 -4.04 -5.67 -8.59
C THR A 204 -4.89 -4.40 -8.76
N HIS A 205 -4.27 -3.22 -8.74
CA HIS A 205 -5.00 -1.96 -8.68
C HIS A 205 -5.78 -1.67 -9.97
N LEU A 206 -5.17 -1.80 -11.14
CA LEU A 206 -5.89 -1.60 -12.38
C LEU A 206 -6.92 -2.72 -12.62
N ALA A 207 -6.58 -3.97 -12.29
CA ALA A 207 -7.48 -5.10 -12.40
C ALA A 207 -8.70 -5.01 -11.47
N ASN A 208 -8.60 -4.25 -10.39
CA ASN A 208 -9.73 -3.95 -9.52
C ASN A 208 -10.93 -3.36 -10.28
N VAL A 209 -10.67 -2.46 -11.23
CA VAL A 209 -11.73 -1.73 -11.95
C VAL A 209 -12.67 -2.67 -12.72
N PRO A 210 -12.19 -3.55 -13.64
CA PRO A 210 -13.06 -4.48 -14.35
C PRO A 210 -13.72 -5.51 -13.43
N ILE A 211 -13.04 -5.96 -12.38
CA ILE A 211 -13.61 -6.91 -11.41
C ILE A 211 -14.70 -6.24 -10.57
N TYR A 212 -14.50 -4.99 -10.13
CA TYR A 212 -15.52 -4.21 -9.43
C TYR A 212 -16.81 -4.14 -10.26
N TYR A 213 -16.74 -3.71 -11.52
CA TYR A 213 -17.91 -3.63 -12.37
C TYR A 213 -18.58 -4.99 -12.64
N GLU A 214 -17.80 -6.05 -12.75
CA GLU A 214 -18.35 -7.39 -12.88
C GLU A 214 -19.09 -7.84 -11.62
N PHE A 215 -18.50 -7.61 -10.44
CA PHE A 215 -19.07 -7.98 -9.14
C PHE A 215 -20.30 -7.15 -8.80
N GLU A 216 -20.26 -5.84 -9.03
CA GLU A 216 -21.43 -4.97 -8.88
C GLU A 216 -22.60 -5.46 -9.77
N LYS A 217 -22.33 -5.75 -11.04
CA LYS A 217 -23.35 -6.26 -11.96
C LYS A 217 -23.93 -7.60 -11.54
N LYS A 218 -23.13 -8.46 -10.91
CA LYS A 218 -23.54 -9.76 -10.37
C LYS A 218 -24.16 -9.66 -8.98
N GLY A 219 -23.98 -8.54 -8.25
CA GLY A 219 -24.42 -8.35 -6.88
C GLY A 219 -23.67 -9.25 -5.90
N VAL A 220 -22.36 -9.45 -6.10
CA VAL A 220 -21.50 -10.31 -5.27
C VAL A 220 -20.27 -9.54 -4.81
N ALA A 221 -19.71 -9.92 -3.64
CA ALA A 221 -18.45 -9.40 -3.14
C ALA A 221 -17.26 -10.33 -3.42
N ASP A 222 -17.52 -11.61 -3.74
CA ASP A 222 -16.53 -12.63 -4.09
C ASP A 222 -17.17 -13.65 -5.03
N SER A 223 -16.35 -14.42 -5.77
CA SER A 223 -16.82 -15.44 -6.70
C SER A 223 -15.74 -16.50 -6.96
N GLU A 224 -16.16 -17.77 -7.03
CA GLU A 224 -15.31 -18.90 -7.40
C GLU A 224 -14.77 -18.78 -8.85
N THR A 225 -15.48 -18.06 -9.72
CA THR A 225 -15.09 -17.85 -11.10
C THR A 225 -15.37 -16.42 -11.53
N ILE A 226 -14.61 -15.91 -12.49
CA ILE A 226 -14.89 -14.64 -13.16
C ILE A 226 -15.11 -14.86 -14.65
N ASP A 227 -16.01 -14.08 -15.24
CA ASP A 227 -16.19 -14.02 -16.70
C ASP A 227 -15.16 -13.09 -17.32
N PHE A 228 -14.57 -12.21 -16.52
CA PHE A 228 -13.72 -11.10 -16.92
C PHE A 228 -14.41 -10.25 -17.98
N THR A 229 -15.69 -9.96 -17.72
CA THR A 229 -16.63 -9.30 -18.66
C THR A 229 -16.08 -7.99 -19.22
N TYR A 230 -15.32 -7.25 -18.42
CA TYR A 230 -14.76 -5.95 -18.78
C TYR A 230 -13.27 -6.04 -19.16
N ALA A 231 -12.81 -7.20 -19.68
CA ALA A 231 -11.43 -7.40 -20.12
C ALA A 231 -10.97 -6.41 -21.20
N ASP A 232 -11.85 -6.08 -22.16
CA ASP A 232 -11.54 -5.11 -23.21
C ASP A 232 -11.46 -3.67 -22.66
N ASN A 233 -12.24 -3.36 -21.65
CA ASN A 233 -12.17 -2.09 -20.92
C ASN A 233 -10.83 -1.96 -20.18
N PHE A 234 -10.39 -3.03 -19.51
CA PHE A 234 -9.06 -3.09 -18.91
C PHE A 234 -7.96 -2.88 -19.96
N LYS A 235 -8.06 -3.59 -21.09
CA LYS A 235 -7.11 -3.45 -22.21
C LYS A 235 -7.02 -2.02 -22.71
N ASN A 236 -8.15 -1.33 -22.84
CA ASN A 236 -8.21 0.04 -23.34
C ASN A 236 -7.31 0.97 -22.53
N ILE A 237 -7.48 1.00 -21.20
CA ILE A 237 -6.70 1.87 -20.33
C ILE A 237 -5.25 1.37 -20.18
N PHE A 238 -5.03 0.06 -20.11
CA PHE A 238 -3.70 -0.52 -20.05
C PHE A 238 -2.87 -0.18 -21.30
N ASP A 239 -3.44 -0.34 -22.49
CA ASP A 239 -2.79 0.04 -23.74
C ASP A 239 -2.55 1.56 -23.83
N LEU A 240 -3.47 2.38 -23.29
CA LEU A 240 -3.29 3.82 -23.23
C LEU A 240 -2.06 4.20 -22.42
N TYR A 241 -1.88 3.58 -21.24
CA TYR A 241 -0.68 3.79 -20.41
C TYR A 241 0.59 3.38 -21.15
N VAL A 242 0.64 2.14 -21.60
CA VAL A 242 1.86 1.54 -22.19
C VAL A 242 2.27 2.22 -23.49
N ASN A 243 1.31 2.63 -24.33
CA ASN A 243 1.59 3.28 -25.62
C ASN A 243 1.98 4.75 -25.50
N ASN A 244 1.65 5.41 -24.38
CA ASN A 244 1.92 6.83 -24.15
C ASN A 244 2.87 7.06 -22.95
N SER A 245 3.57 6.01 -22.52
CA SER A 245 4.60 6.06 -21.50
C SER A 245 5.90 6.70 -22.03
N CYS A 246 6.66 7.31 -21.11
CA CYS A 246 8.03 7.76 -21.38
C CYS A 246 9.01 6.59 -21.60
N THR A 247 8.64 5.35 -21.20
CA THR A 247 9.48 4.17 -21.30
C THR A 247 9.00 3.23 -22.41
N PRO A 248 9.89 2.81 -23.33
CA PRO A 248 9.56 1.82 -24.35
C PRO A 248 9.15 0.48 -23.77
N LYS A 249 8.19 -0.22 -24.40
CA LYS A 249 7.67 -1.53 -23.96
C LYS A 249 8.78 -2.56 -23.64
N THR A 250 9.85 -2.57 -24.43
CA THR A 250 10.99 -3.51 -24.23
C THR A 250 11.81 -3.27 -22.96
N LYS A 251 11.55 -2.19 -22.23
CA LYS A 251 12.26 -1.82 -20.99
C LYS A 251 11.38 -1.89 -19.75
N LEU A 252 10.11 -2.23 -19.88
CA LEU A 252 9.16 -2.22 -18.76
C LEU A 252 9.57 -3.17 -17.61
N ALA A 253 10.13 -4.34 -17.94
CA ALA A 253 10.60 -5.32 -16.94
C ALA A 253 11.76 -4.82 -16.04
N SER A 254 12.43 -3.73 -16.42
CA SER A 254 13.53 -3.14 -15.64
C SER A 254 13.11 -1.91 -14.83
N LYS A 255 11.84 -1.54 -14.88
CA LYS A 255 11.29 -0.36 -14.21
C LYS A 255 10.59 -0.74 -12.91
N ASN A 256 10.76 0.09 -11.90
CA ASN A 256 10.12 -0.02 -10.59
C ASN A 256 9.37 1.28 -10.22
N VAL A 257 8.74 1.29 -9.03
CA VAL A 257 7.97 2.46 -8.58
C VAL A 257 8.84 3.71 -8.41
N ASN A 258 10.08 3.56 -7.97
CA ASN A 258 10.97 4.71 -7.77
C ASN A 258 11.30 5.40 -9.09
N ASP A 259 11.46 4.63 -10.18
CA ASP A 259 11.61 5.19 -11.53
C ASP A 259 10.38 6.04 -11.90
N SER A 260 9.18 5.50 -11.71
CA SER A 260 7.93 6.19 -12.03
C SER A 260 7.74 7.46 -11.21
N MET A 261 8.06 7.42 -9.92
CA MET A 261 7.97 8.60 -9.04
C MET A 261 8.99 9.66 -9.41
N GLN A 262 10.21 9.26 -9.76
CA GLN A 262 11.26 10.18 -10.20
C GLN A 262 10.88 10.87 -11.52
N GLU A 263 10.36 10.12 -12.50
CA GLU A 263 9.92 10.65 -13.79
C GLU A 263 8.81 11.70 -13.60
N PHE A 264 7.85 11.43 -12.71
CA PHE A 264 6.77 12.37 -12.39
C PHE A 264 7.28 13.59 -11.60
N ALA A 265 8.03 13.40 -10.54
CA ALA A 265 8.55 14.47 -9.69
C ALA A 265 9.45 15.45 -10.47
N GLN A 266 10.23 14.95 -11.42
CA GLN A 266 11.08 15.79 -12.28
C GLN A 266 10.33 16.48 -13.42
N GLY A 267 9.01 16.28 -13.56
CA GLY A 267 8.19 16.88 -14.59
C GLY A 267 8.41 16.30 -15.99
N ASN A 268 9.03 15.13 -16.09
CA ASN A 268 9.27 14.44 -17.37
C ASN A 268 8.00 13.81 -17.95
N VAL A 269 6.97 13.65 -17.13
CA VAL A 269 5.66 13.11 -17.51
C VAL A 269 4.54 13.90 -16.85
N ALA A 270 3.34 13.79 -17.43
CA ALA A 270 2.16 14.50 -16.93
C ALA A 270 1.35 13.68 -15.91
N MET A 271 1.39 12.35 -16.02
CA MET A 271 0.49 11.46 -15.30
C MET A 271 1.21 10.20 -14.79
N VAL A 272 0.71 9.65 -13.67
CA VAL A 272 1.12 8.34 -13.13
C VAL A 272 -0.04 7.69 -12.39
N GLN A 273 -0.29 6.39 -12.59
CA GLN A 273 -1.23 5.66 -11.73
C GLN A 273 -0.55 5.31 -10.41
N ASN A 274 -1.05 5.85 -9.31
CA ASN A 274 -0.60 5.53 -7.96
C ASN A 274 -1.66 5.97 -6.93
N GLY A 275 -1.38 5.80 -5.63
CA GLY A 275 -2.26 6.19 -4.54
C GLY A 275 -1.76 7.39 -3.74
N ASN A 276 -2.48 7.72 -2.65
CA ASN A 276 -2.13 8.85 -1.79
C ASN A 276 -0.75 8.71 -1.12
N TRP A 277 -0.24 7.51 -0.92
CA TRP A 277 1.14 7.28 -0.46
C TRP A 277 2.22 7.86 -1.37
N ALA A 278 1.88 8.20 -2.62
CA ALA A 278 2.83 8.72 -3.60
C ALA A 278 3.34 10.13 -3.28
N TRP A 279 2.60 10.95 -2.54
CA TRP A 279 3.03 12.32 -2.26
C TRP A 279 4.36 12.37 -1.50
N ASN A 280 4.52 11.55 -0.48
CA ASN A 280 5.79 11.47 0.27
C ASN A 280 6.95 11.02 -0.63
N GLN A 281 6.69 10.10 -1.56
CA GLN A 281 7.70 9.68 -2.55
C GLN A 281 8.05 10.81 -3.52
N ILE A 282 7.04 11.53 -4.05
CA ILE A 282 7.23 12.63 -5.00
C ILE A 282 7.96 13.80 -4.35
N SER A 283 7.47 14.28 -3.19
CA SER A 283 7.99 15.47 -2.52
C SER A 283 9.42 15.30 -1.99
N GLY A 284 9.82 14.06 -1.69
CA GLY A 284 11.15 13.72 -1.19
C GLY A 284 12.21 13.51 -2.27
N ILE A 285 11.87 13.57 -3.56
CA ILE A 285 12.83 13.34 -4.65
C ILE A 285 13.70 14.59 -4.89
N ASP A 286 15.01 14.36 -4.95
CA ASP A 286 15.96 15.41 -5.34
C ASP A 286 15.66 15.92 -6.74
N GLY A 287 15.51 17.25 -6.86
CA GLY A 287 15.15 17.89 -8.13
C GLY A 287 13.66 17.84 -8.45
N ASN A 288 12.80 17.54 -7.48
CA ASN A 288 11.35 17.68 -7.61
C ASN A 288 10.95 19.08 -8.05
N VAL A 289 10.17 19.18 -9.12
CA VAL A 289 9.62 20.43 -9.67
C VAL A 289 8.09 20.52 -9.53
N VAL A 290 7.47 19.44 -9.07
CA VAL A 290 6.01 19.35 -8.91
C VAL A 290 5.61 20.01 -7.59
N LYS A 291 4.72 20.98 -7.68
CA LYS A 291 4.23 21.67 -6.50
C LYS A 291 3.02 20.95 -5.93
N LYS A 292 2.82 21.12 -4.65
CA LYS A 292 1.71 20.57 -3.88
C LYS A 292 0.34 20.94 -4.50
N GLU A 293 0.19 22.19 -4.90
CA GLU A 293 -1.05 22.72 -5.49
C GLU A 293 -1.31 22.23 -6.93
N ASP A 294 -0.33 21.58 -7.56
CA ASP A 294 -0.44 21.06 -8.93
C ASP A 294 -0.68 19.54 -8.98
N VAL A 295 -0.79 18.86 -7.82
CA VAL A 295 -0.98 17.41 -7.75
C VAL A 295 -2.42 17.07 -7.45
N HIS A 296 -3.06 16.34 -8.38
CA HIS A 296 -4.47 15.97 -8.30
C HIS A 296 -4.72 14.55 -8.75
N PHE A 297 -5.87 13.98 -8.36
CA PHE A 297 -6.36 12.70 -8.85
C PHE A 297 -7.35 12.84 -10.00
N LEU A 298 -7.32 11.87 -10.90
CA LEU A 298 -8.35 11.57 -11.86
C LEU A 298 -8.78 10.09 -11.66
N PRO A 299 -10.08 9.76 -11.71
CA PRO A 299 -10.53 8.38 -11.72
C PRO A 299 -9.95 7.58 -12.90
N ILE A 300 -9.82 6.27 -12.73
CA ILE A 300 -9.32 5.38 -13.78
C ILE A 300 -10.50 5.03 -14.69
N TYR A 301 -10.73 5.83 -15.70
CA TYR A 301 -11.76 5.59 -16.70
C TYR A 301 -11.35 4.50 -17.69
N THR A 302 -12.26 3.60 -18.00
CA THR A 302 -12.00 2.40 -18.80
C THR A 302 -12.95 2.22 -19.99
N GLY A 303 -13.94 3.10 -20.12
CA GLY A 303 -14.97 3.04 -21.15
C GLY A 303 -16.14 2.14 -20.76
N VAL A 304 -16.41 1.99 -19.49
CA VAL A 304 -17.64 1.35 -19.00
C VAL A 304 -18.78 2.36 -19.01
N ASP A 305 -19.96 1.94 -19.45
CA ASP A 305 -21.14 2.81 -19.50
C ASP A 305 -21.44 3.40 -18.11
N GLY A 306 -21.60 4.73 -18.05
CA GLY A 306 -21.93 5.44 -16.82
C GLY A 306 -20.73 5.82 -15.95
N GLU A 307 -19.50 5.63 -16.42
CA GLU A 307 -18.28 5.96 -15.69
C GLU A 307 -18.10 7.46 -15.41
N GLU A 308 -18.92 8.34 -16.01
CA GLU A 308 -18.90 9.78 -15.73
C GLU A 308 -19.20 10.14 -14.26
N LYS A 309 -19.80 9.20 -13.53
CA LYS A 309 -20.06 9.32 -12.08
C LYS A 309 -19.10 8.50 -11.22
N GLN A 310 -18.11 7.89 -11.83
CA GLN A 310 -17.11 7.11 -11.12
C GLN A 310 -16.16 8.04 -10.35
N GLY A 311 -15.97 7.76 -9.08
CA GLY A 311 -14.89 8.31 -8.25
C GLY A 311 -13.61 7.47 -8.35
N ILE A 312 -12.66 7.75 -7.48
CA ILE A 312 -11.41 6.97 -7.37
C ILE A 312 -11.64 5.67 -6.60
N CYS A 313 -10.66 4.76 -6.66
CA CYS A 313 -10.69 3.51 -5.91
C CYS A 313 -10.28 3.76 -4.45
N ILE A 314 -11.14 3.41 -3.48
CA ILE A 314 -10.92 3.65 -2.05
C ILE A 314 -11.13 2.36 -1.27
N GLY A 315 -10.23 2.08 -0.32
CA GLY A 315 -10.31 0.88 0.51
C GLY A 315 -9.13 0.73 1.47
N THR A 316 -8.93 -0.50 1.93
CA THR A 316 -7.79 -0.89 2.76
C THR A 316 -7.29 -2.28 2.34
N GLU A 317 -6.01 -2.52 2.45
CA GLU A 317 -5.40 -3.83 2.16
C GLU A 317 -4.56 -4.32 3.32
N ASN A 318 -3.98 -3.39 4.07
CA ASN A 318 -3.02 -3.71 5.13
C ASN A 318 -3.69 -3.69 6.50
N TYR A 319 -3.49 -4.76 7.24
CA TYR A 319 -4.12 -4.98 8.55
C TYR A 319 -3.04 -5.27 9.59
N ILE A 320 -3.13 -4.60 10.72
CA ILE A 320 -2.27 -4.86 11.87
C ILE A 320 -2.71 -6.15 12.53
N CYS A 321 -1.72 -7.01 12.83
CA CYS A 321 -1.85 -8.22 13.61
C CYS A 321 -0.85 -8.23 14.77
N VAL A 322 -1.28 -8.71 15.91
CA VAL A 322 -0.41 -9.00 17.06
C VAL A 322 -0.02 -10.47 17.03
N ASN A 323 1.25 -10.75 17.28
CA ASN A 323 1.76 -12.12 17.25
C ASN A 323 1.25 -12.94 18.45
N SER A 324 0.38 -13.92 18.20
CA SER A 324 -0.17 -14.81 19.23
C SER A 324 0.87 -15.64 19.98
N MET A 325 2.07 -15.79 19.40
CA MET A 325 3.18 -16.54 20.01
C MET A 325 4.09 -15.66 20.89
N ALA A 326 3.87 -14.35 20.94
CA ALA A 326 4.58 -13.45 21.83
C ALA A 326 4.15 -13.63 23.28
N SER A 327 4.93 -13.12 24.23
CA SER A 327 4.54 -13.11 25.65
C SER A 327 3.28 -12.25 25.85
N GLU A 328 2.51 -12.52 26.91
CA GLU A 328 1.31 -11.70 27.21
C GLU A 328 1.68 -10.24 27.46
N GLU A 329 2.85 -10.00 28.06
CA GLU A 329 3.39 -8.66 28.29
C GLU A 329 3.72 -7.95 26.97
N ASP A 330 4.34 -8.63 26.00
CA ASP A 330 4.69 -8.06 24.69
C ASP A 330 3.45 -7.89 23.81
N LYS A 331 2.48 -8.80 23.84
CA LYS A 331 1.18 -8.65 23.18
C LYS A 331 0.47 -7.38 23.65
N LYS A 332 0.38 -7.25 24.98
CA LYS A 332 -0.23 -6.05 25.58
C LYS A 332 0.52 -4.77 25.19
N ALA A 333 1.84 -4.78 25.27
CA ALA A 333 2.65 -3.63 24.89
C ALA A 333 2.45 -3.25 23.40
N SER A 334 2.30 -4.25 22.52
CA SER A 334 2.04 -4.03 21.09
C SER A 334 0.66 -3.40 20.85
N ILE A 335 -0.37 -3.85 21.57
CA ILE A 335 -1.71 -3.26 21.52
C ILE A 335 -1.66 -1.82 22.07
N ASP A 336 -1.09 -1.60 23.24
CA ASP A 336 -0.96 -0.28 23.88
C ASP A 336 -0.21 0.71 22.96
N PHE A 337 0.83 0.25 22.26
CA PHE A 337 1.58 1.07 21.30
C PHE A 337 0.70 1.56 20.16
N ILE A 338 -0.03 0.67 19.49
CA ILE A 338 -0.92 1.06 18.38
C ILE A 338 -2.10 1.86 18.89
N GLU A 339 -2.67 1.54 20.06
CA GLU A 339 -3.71 2.36 20.67
C GLU A 339 -3.21 3.77 20.95
N TRP A 340 -1.98 3.95 21.44
CA TRP A 340 -1.37 5.27 21.63
C TRP A 340 -1.23 6.02 20.30
N VAL A 341 -0.76 5.35 19.24
CA VAL A 341 -0.62 5.95 17.91
C VAL A 341 -1.95 6.52 17.41
N TYR A 342 -3.06 5.80 17.63
CA TYR A 342 -4.38 6.18 17.09
C TYR A 342 -5.30 6.90 18.07
N SER A 343 -4.85 7.20 19.29
CA SER A 343 -5.68 7.90 20.29
C SER A 343 -5.02 9.09 20.96
N SER A 344 -3.68 9.10 21.13
CA SER A 344 -2.99 10.25 21.71
C SER A 344 -2.92 11.41 20.73
N GLU A 345 -2.85 12.66 21.24
CA GLU A 345 -2.72 13.84 20.39
C GLU A 345 -1.43 13.80 19.54
N VAL A 346 -0.33 13.31 20.12
CA VAL A 346 0.97 13.18 19.43
C VAL A 346 0.89 12.09 18.35
N GLY A 347 0.32 10.92 18.68
CA GLY A 347 0.12 9.84 17.73
C GLY A 347 -0.79 10.24 16.56
N LYS A 348 -1.90 10.91 16.84
CA LYS A 348 -2.81 11.42 15.81
C LYS A 348 -2.15 12.45 14.89
N ASP A 349 -1.29 13.30 15.43
CA ASP A 349 -0.51 14.24 14.60
C ASP A 349 0.43 13.51 13.65
N TYR A 350 1.15 12.48 14.13
CA TYR A 350 1.97 11.63 13.28
C TYR A 350 1.16 10.94 12.19
N VAL A 351 0.00 10.35 12.53
CA VAL A 351 -0.88 9.67 11.58
C VAL A 351 -1.36 10.62 10.48
N THR A 352 -1.81 11.82 10.85
CA THR A 352 -2.41 12.76 9.91
C THR A 352 -1.38 13.51 9.07
N ASN A 353 -0.33 14.02 9.72
CA ASN A 353 0.58 15.00 9.10
C ASN A 353 1.91 14.42 8.62
N SER A 354 2.37 13.32 9.23
CA SER A 354 3.67 12.72 8.88
C SER A 354 3.51 11.43 8.05
N LEU A 355 2.60 10.54 8.44
CA LEU A 355 2.27 9.34 7.68
C LEU A 355 1.35 9.64 6.48
N GLY A 356 0.50 10.67 6.58
CA GLY A 356 -0.51 10.98 5.56
C GLY A 356 -1.58 9.89 5.47
N PHE A 357 -1.93 9.28 6.60
CA PHE A 357 -2.93 8.21 6.64
C PHE A 357 -4.32 8.77 6.91
N ILE A 358 -5.32 8.23 6.23
CA ILE A 358 -6.73 8.42 6.58
C ILE A 358 -7.08 7.32 7.58
N SER A 359 -7.38 7.74 8.81
CA SER A 359 -7.66 6.79 9.89
C SER A 359 -9.05 6.16 9.76
N PRO A 360 -9.19 4.83 9.93
CA PRO A 360 -10.48 4.16 9.98
C PRO A 360 -11.15 4.25 11.38
N PHE A 361 -10.54 4.98 12.33
CA PHE A 361 -10.98 4.98 13.73
C PHE A 361 -11.77 6.24 14.10
N SER A 362 -12.79 6.08 14.92
CA SER A 362 -13.63 7.15 15.48
C SER A 362 -12.90 8.07 16.47
N THR A 363 -11.65 7.77 16.82
CA THR A 363 -10.79 8.65 17.61
C THR A 363 -10.33 9.89 16.85
N PHE A 364 -10.53 9.91 15.52
CA PHE A 364 -10.23 11.06 14.67
C PHE A 364 -11.53 11.80 14.36
N ASP A 365 -11.66 13.01 14.87
CA ASP A 365 -12.80 13.89 14.63
C ASP A 365 -12.72 14.51 13.22
N GLY A 366 -13.37 13.85 12.25
CA GLY A 366 -13.45 14.32 10.85
C GLY A 366 -12.13 14.23 10.08
N ALA A 367 -12.18 14.57 8.80
CA ALA A 367 -10.98 14.74 7.97
C ALA A 367 -10.22 15.95 8.50
N GLY A 368 -9.18 15.70 9.31
CA GLY A 368 -8.27 16.75 9.76
C GLY A 368 -7.72 17.54 8.56
N ASN A 369 -7.34 18.79 8.79
CA ASN A 369 -6.61 19.59 7.80
C ASN A 369 -5.25 18.92 7.55
N THR A 370 -5.23 17.97 6.63
CA THR A 370 -3.99 17.33 6.20
C THR A 370 -3.15 18.26 5.34
N SER A 371 -1.85 18.19 5.53
CA SER A 371 -0.91 18.89 4.65
C SER A 371 -0.64 18.14 3.33
N ASP A 372 -1.04 16.88 3.24
CA ASP A 372 -0.87 16.03 2.06
C ASP A 372 -1.97 16.31 1.02
N PRO A 373 -1.61 16.73 -0.21
CA PRO A 373 -2.60 17.09 -1.24
C PRO A 373 -3.42 15.88 -1.72
N LEU A 374 -2.82 14.70 -1.82
CA LEU A 374 -3.50 13.51 -2.29
C LEU A 374 -4.48 12.97 -1.25
N VAL A 375 -4.14 13.04 0.04
CA VAL A 375 -5.08 12.72 1.13
C VAL A 375 -6.25 13.69 1.15
N ALA A 376 -5.99 14.99 0.94
CA ALA A 376 -7.06 15.98 0.86
C ALA A 376 -8.03 15.69 -0.30
N GLU A 377 -7.53 15.26 -1.45
CA GLU A 377 -8.35 14.86 -2.59
C GLU A 377 -9.17 13.59 -2.33
N ILE A 378 -8.59 12.55 -1.70
CA ILE A 378 -9.37 11.37 -1.31
C ILE A 378 -10.53 11.76 -0.42
N ASN A 379 -10.28 12.60 0.59
CA ASN A 379 -11.36 13.10 1.46
C ASN A 379 -12.44 13.85 0.66
N SER A 380 -12.03 14.61 -0.36
CA SER A 380 -12.98 15.28 -1.26
C SER A 380 -13.83 14.28 -2.05
N TYR A 381 -13.20 13.22 -2.61
CA TYR A 381 -13.94 12.15 -3.31
C TYR A 381 -14.88 11.38 -2.37
N MET A 382 -14.45 11.06 -1.15
CA MET A 382 -15.30 10.37 -0.16
C MET A 382 -16.52 11.17 0.25
N ASN A 383 -16.43 12.50 0.26
CA ASN A 383 -17.52 13.40 0.64
C ASN A 383 -18.36 13.89 -0.56
N ASN A 384 -18.03 13.50 -1.77
CA ASN A 384 -18.76 13.90 -2.96
C ASN A 384 -19.90 12.92 -3.27
N GLU A 385 -21.13 13.28 -2.91
CA GLU A 385 -22.32 12.46 -3.12
C GLU A 385 -22.72 12.29 -4.60
N GLU A 386 -22.14 13.06 -5.52
CA GLU A 386 -22.39 12.95 -6.96
C GLU A 386 -21.55 11.84 -7.62
N LEU A 387 -20.48 11.42 -6.96
CA LEU A 387 -19.54 10.39 -7.43
C LEU A 387 -19.64 9.12 -6.60
N THR A 388 -19.45 7.99 -7.24
CA THR A 388 -19.39 6.69 -6.59
C THR A 388 -17.93 6.23 -6.52
N SER A 389 -17.35 6.21 -5.32
CA SER A 389 -16.04 5.61 -5.10
C SER A 389 -16.09 4.10 -5.32
N MET A 390 -15.04 3.54 -5.90
CA MET A 390 -14.94 2.11 -6.18
C MET A 390 -14.27 1.40 -5.01
N SER A 391 -14.95 0.40 -4.46
CA SER A 391 -14.37 -0.44 -3.41
C SER A 391 -13.22 -1.31 -3.95
N TRP A 392 -12.30 -1.67 -3.07
CA TRP A 392 -11.19 -2.58 -3.41
C TRP A 392 -11.66 -4.02 -3.43
N MET A 393 -11.75 -4.62 -4.64
CA MET A 393 -12.15 -6.01 -4.88
C MET A 393 -10.96 -6.98 -4.86
N PHE A 394 -9.73 -6.49 -4.88
CA PHE A 394 -8.56 -7.35 -4.93
C PHE A 394 -8.29 -8.13 -3.64
N THR A 395 -9.00 -7.83 -2.56
CA THR A 395 -9.05 -8.68 -1.36
C THR A 395 -9.78 -10.01 -1.59
N ALA A 396 -10.62 -10.08 -2.65
CA ALA A 396 -11.26 -11.30 -3.12
C ALA A 396 -10.45 -12.06 -4.19
N PHE A 397 -9.29 -11.57 -4.63
CA PHE A 397 -8.44 -12.27 -5.60
C PHE A 397 -7.94 -13.59 -4.99
N PRO A 398 -7.73 -14.65 -5.78
CA PRO A 398 -7.48 -15.98 -5.24
C PRO A 398 -6.22 -16.10 -4.37
N SER A 399 -5.10 -15.55 -4.83
CA SER A 399 -3.82 -15.70 -4.14
C SER A 399 -2.78 -14.67 -4.62
N GLN A 400 -1.63 -14.59 -3.94
CA GLN A 400 -0.49 -13.83 -4.44
C GLN A 400 0.06 -14.45 -5.73
N LYS A 401 0.06 -15.78 -5.84
CA LYS A 401 0.49 -16.47 -7.05
C LYS A 401 -0.37 -16.09 -8.27
N PHE A 402 -1.69 -15.99 -8.11
CA PHE A 402 -2.58 -15.49 -9.16
C PHE A 402 -2.16 -14.09 -9.62
N LYS A 403 -1.90 -13.19 -8.68
CA LYS A 403 -1.45 -11.82 -8.97
C LYS A 403 -0.14 -11.83 -9.77
N ASP A 404 0.86 -12.60 -9.33
CA ASP A 404 2.17 -12.71 -9.98
C ASP A 404 2.07 -13.31 -11.41
N ASP A 405 1.26 -14.34 -11.59
CA ASP A 405 0.98 -14.94 -12.89
C ASP A 405 0.30 -13.94 -13.84
N PHE A 406 -0.66 -13.16 -13.32
CA PHE A 406 -1.34 -12.13 -14.11
C PHE A 406 -0.37 -11.00 -14.52
N GLY A 407 0.48 -10.51 -13.62
CA GLY A 407 1.52 -9.54 -13.94
C GLY A 407 2.47 -10.05 -15.03
N THR A 408 2.86 -11.33 -14.95
CA THR A 408 3.66 -12.00 -15.98
C THR A 408 2.95 -12.03 -17.33
N ALA A 409 1.66 -12.36 -17.35
CA ALA A 409 0.87 -12.39 -18.59
C ALA A 409 0.78 -10.99 -19.22
N LEU A 410 0.58 -9.94 -18.42
CA LEU A 410 0.55 -8.54 -18.90
C LEU A 410 1.90 -8.13 -19.50
N LEU A 411 3.03 -8.52 -18.88
CA LEU A 411 4.36 -8.24 -19.43
C LEU A 411 4.59 -8.97 -20.74
N ASN A 412 4.22 -10.25 -20.84
CA ASN A 412 4.32 -11.04 -22.06
C ASN A 412 3.44 -10.44 -23.19
N TYR A 413 2.27 -9.91 -22.83
CA TYR A 413 1.43 -9.17 -23.78
C TYR A 413 2.13 -7.88 -24.28
N CYS A 414 2.75 -7.11 -23.39
CA CYS A 414 3.53 -5.91 -23.76
C CYS A 414 4.67 -6.24 -24.73
N ASN A 415 5.32 -7.39 -24.55
CA ASN A 415 6.41 -7.87 -25.40
C ASN A 415 5.92 -8.49 -26.71
N ALA A 416 4.60 -8.63 -26.91
CA ALA A 416 3.97 -9.33 -28.02
C ALA A 416 4.28 -10.86 -28.07
N ASP A 417 4.61 -11.45 -26.93
CA ASP A 417 4.84 -12.89 -26.80
C ASP A 417 3.50 -13.68 -26.77
N ILE A 418 2.45 -13.04 -26.24
CA ILE A 418 1.08 -13.58 -26.20
C ILE A 418 0.06 -12.54 -26.67
N THR A 419 -1.11 -13.02 -27.12
CA THR A 419 -2.25 -12.18 -27.50
C THR A 419 -3.07 -11.77 -26.26
N TRP A 420 -3.93 -10.75 -26.42
CA TRP A 420 -4.85 -10.35 -25.35
C TRP A 420 -5.83 -11.47 -24.97
N ASP A 421 -6.35 -12.20 -25.94
CA ASP A 421 -7.23 -13.36 -25.68
C ASP A 421 -6.55 -14.43 -24.83
N MET A 422 -5.24 -14.61 -24.98
CA MET A 422 -4.47 -15.52 -24.13
C MET A 422 -4.37 -14.99 -22.70
N VAL A 423 -4.15 -13.69 -22.50
CA VAL A 423 -4.19 -13.05 -21.16
C VAL A 423 -5.55 -13.30 -20.50
N VAL A 424 -6.65 -13.01 -21.20
CA VAL A 424 -8.02 -13.20 -20.69
C VAL A 424 -8.26 -14.67 -20.30
N SER A 425 -7.85 -15.60 -21.16
CA SER A 425 -8.02 -17.03 -20.89
C SER A 425 -7.21 -17.49 -19.68
N GLU A 426 -5.97 -17.01 -19.54
CA GLU A 426 -5.10 -17.34 -18.42
C GLU A 426 -5.66 -16.80 -17.11
N VAL A 427 -6.08 -15.54 -17.05
CA VAL A 427 -6.68 -14.91 -15.87
C VAL A 427 -7.93 -15.69 -15.41
N LYS A 428 -8.84 -16.04 -16.30
CA LYS A 428 -10.05 -16.80 -15.96
C LYS A 428 -9.74 -18.19 -15.43
N ASN A 429 -8.84 -18.91 -16.10
CA ASN A 429 -8.48 -20.28 -15.70
C ASN A 429 -7.75 -20.31 -14.36
N LYS A 430 -6.80 -19.40 -14.15
CA LYS A 430 -6.05 -19.29 -12.90
C LYS A 430 -6.95 -18.88 -11.74
N TRP A 431 -7.86 -17.93 -11.96
CA TRP A 431 -8.85 -17.56 -10.95
C TRP A 431 -9.64 -18.78 -10.48
N ALA A 432 -10.25 -19.50 -11.42
CA ALA A 432 -11.08 -20.67 -11.11
C ALA A 432 -10.29 -21.78 -10.40
N SER A 433 -9.10 -22.13 -10.91
CA SER A 433 -8.30 -23.22 -10.34
C SER A 433 -7.79 -22.89 -8.93
N GLU A 434 -7.38 -21.66 -8.67
CA GLU A 434 -6.87 -21.31 -7.35
C GLU A 434 -7.99 -21.08 -6.31
N LYS A 435 -9.18 -20.61 -6.72
CA LYS A 435 -10.37 -20.56 -5.84
C LYS A 435 -10.89 -21.95 -5.48
N SER A 436 -10.82 -22.91 -6.40
CA SER A 436 -11.23 -24.31 -6.13
C SER A 436 -10.22 -25.10 -5.29
N GLY A 437 -9.00 -24.59 -5.11
CA GLY A 437 -7.91 -25.28 -4.42
C GLY A 437 -7.26 -26.40 -5.25
N GLU A 438 -7.40 -26.35 -6.60
CA GLU A 438 -6.83 -27.30 -7.57
C GLU A 438 -5.42 -26.91 -8.06
#